data_a497915273f20ccb307040eac3f50c9c
#
_entry.id   a497915273f20ccb307040eac3f50c9c
#
_cell.length_a   1.000
_cell.length_b   1.000
_cell.length_c   1.000
_cell.angle_alpha   90.00
_cell.angle_beta   90.00
_cell.angle_gamma   90.00
#
_symmetry.space_group_name_H-M   'P 1'
#
loop_
_entity.id
_entity.type
_entity.pdbx_description
1 polymer ?
#
loop_
_entity_poly.entity_id
_entity_poly.type
_entity_poly.pdbx_seq_one_letter_code
_entity_poly.pdbx_strand_id
1 'polypeptide(L)'
;MKLQFKTQEYQTTATKRVIDIFKGQEKGSRVDIIERKIIDEGVLGKKIQEIKRFSNKDITISNDELLKNIQDTQKQDELLKISQNLKAGLNFSIEMETGTGKTFVYTKTIFELYKNYGWNKFIIVVPSIAIREGVHKSLDITSDYFKELYGKKIRYFIYDTKNSSNLVNISSFASSSEIEVIIMNYQAFATSSTESRKIYEKQDFMQSRRPIDVISGAKPILIIDEPQRLGKTAEDKLKEFKALFTLRYSATHKEDFHKIYRLDAIDAYNQKLVKQISVKAIDIKGDSATGGYVFFDNIKINPNKNPQAVIEIDVKLKESISKKTIIVNETDDLFILSNNLAQYQNSFIVKSINAKENSITFLNGIKLNAGEVIGQLEEKHLRRIQIRETIKSHIQKEKVLFKKNIKVLSLFFIDEVSKYRLYDENKNSLKSQYELIFEEEYKKVLEEERTLFDKDYFEYIDKLEVSKIHKGYFSIDKKGKPLEKESDISNDVGAYDLIMKEKEKLLDFGEPTRFIFS
;
A
#
# COMPACT_ATOMS: atom_id res chain seq x y z
N MET A 1 17.89 19.98 2.09
CA MET A 1 18.44 19.22 0.94
C MET A 1 17.39 19.25 -0.17
N LYS A 2 17.71 19.80 -1.37
CA LYS A 2 16.75 19.85 -2.49
C LYS A 2 16.77 18.50 -3.19
N LEU A 3 15.62 17.84 -3.29
CA LEU A 3 15.50 16.57 -4.01
C LEU A 3 15.73 16.82 -5.51
N GLN A 4 16.61 16.06 -6.12
CA GLN A 4 16.84 16.07 -7.56
C GLN A 4 16.10 14.88 -8.18
N PHE A 5 15.18 15.16 -9.10
CA PHE A 5 14.45 14.14 -9.83
C PHE A 5 15.14 13.87 -11.18
N LYS A 6 15.42 12.59 -11.44
CA LYS A 6 15.94 12.16 -12.74
C LYS A 6 14.76 11.83 -13.65
N THR A 7 14.74 12.40 -14.84
CA THR A 7 13.75 12.02 -15.86
C THR A 7 13.94 10.55 -16.25
N GLN A 8 12.87 9.77 -16.14
CA GLN A 8 12.83 8.37 -16.53
C GLN A 8 12.08 8.23 -17.86
N GLU A 9 12.64 7.45 -18.79
CA GLU A 9 12.08 7.30 -20.13
C GLU A 9 10.69 6.66 -20.08
N TYR A 10 10.51 5.59 -19.33
CA TYR A 10 9.22 4.90 -19.18
C TYR A 10 8.11 5.81 -18.62
N GLN A 11 8.45 6.74 -17.70
CA GLN A 11 7.50 7.73 -17.16
C GLN A 11 7.11 8.77 -18.22
N THR A 12 8.07 9.18 -19.02
CA THR A 12 7.85 10.12 -20.13
C THR A 12 6.99 9.46 -21.20
N THR A 13 7.26 8.20 -21.53
CA THR A 13 6.48 7.41 -22.48
C THR A 13 5.05 7.24 -22.01
N ALA A 14 4.82 6.86 -20.74
CA ALA A 14 3.49 6.75 -20.18
C ALA A 14 2.68 8.05 -20.30
N THR A 15 3.31 9.18 -19.95
CA THR A 15 2.68 10.51 -20.11
C THR A 15 2.37 10.81 -21.58
N LYS A 16 3.34 10.57 -22.47
CA LYS A 16 3.21 10.84 -23.92
C LYS A 16 2.06 10.03 -24.53
N ARG A 17 1.87 8.77 -24.14
CA ARG A 17 0.75 7.92 -24.58
C ARG A 17 -0.61 8.56 -24.29
N VAL A 18 -0.76 9.21 -23.10
CA VAL A 18 -1.99 9.93 -22.75
C VAL A 18 -2.18 11.16 -23.65
N ILE A 19 -1.09 11.89 -23.95
CA ILE A 19 -1.18 13.07 -24.80
C ILE A 19 -1.51 12.67 -26.25
N ASP A 20 -0.88 11.65 -26.78
CA ASP A 20 -1.04 11.19 -28.17
C ASP A 20 -2.49 10.78 -28.51
N ILE A 21 -3.30 10.35 -27.53
CA ILE A 21 -4.73 10.05 -27.73
C ILE A 21 -5.49 11.27 -28.28
N PHE A 22 -5.14 12.46 -27.81
CA PHE A 22 -5.85 13.69 -28.17
C PHE A 22 -5.11 14.47 -29.27
N LYS A 23 -4.25 13.82 -30.05
CA LYS A 23 -3.58 14.44 -31.20
C LYS A 23 -4.63 14.99 -32.18
N GLY A 24 -4.47 16.24 -32.61
CA GLY A 24 -5.46 16.97 -33.42
C GLY A 24 -6.39 17.86 -32.58
N GLN A 25 -6.47 17.67 -31.27
CA GLN A 25 -7.20 18.56 -30.38
C GLN A 25 -6.52 19.93 -30.30
N GLU A 26 -7.26 20.96 -30.67
CA GLU A 26 -6.75 22.33 -30.56
C GLU A 26 -6.65 22.76 -29.09
N LYS A 27 -5.57 23.47 -28.78
CA LYS A 27 -5.41 24.12 -27.48
C LYS A 27 -6.50 25.17 -27.32
N GLY A 28 -7.44 24.91 -26.41
CA GLY A 28 -8.53 25.82 -26.13
C GLY A 28 -8.12 27.01 -25.28
N SER A 29 -8.62 28.19 -25.64
CA SER A 29 -8.81 29.24 -24.65
C SER A 29 -9.90 28.80 -23.66
N ARG A 30 -9.79 29.24 -22.43
CA ARG A 30 -10.73 28.92 -21.34
C ARG A 30 -12.15 29.28 -21.74
N VAL A 31 -13.10 28.39 -21.45
CA VAL A 31 -14.50 28.72 -21.58
C VAL A 31 -14.92 29.46 -20.31
N ASP A 32 -15.13 30.75 -20.38
CA ASP A 32 -15.65 31.53 -19.27
C ASP A 32 -17.18 31.42 -19.27
N ILE A 33 -17.72 30.80 -18.24
CA ILE A 33 -19.15 30.82 -17.98
C ILE A 33 -19.41 32.03 -17.07
N ILE A 34 -20.13 33.02 -17.60
CA ILE A 34 -20.56 34.19 -16.85
C ILE A 34 -21.99 33.95 -16.37
N GLU A 35 -22.15 33.77 -15.07
CA GLU A 35 -23.49 33.71 -14.45
C GLU A 35 -23.81 35.06 -13.85
N ARG A 36 -24.97 35.59 -14.19
CA ARG A 36 -25.50 36.84 -13.63
C ARG A 36 -26.50 36.53 -12.53
N LYS A 37 -26.22 36.97 -11.32
CA LYS A 37 -27.16 36.90 -10.20
C LYS A 37 -27.67 38.28 -9.90
N ILE A 38 -28.99 38.40 -9.82
CA ILE A 38 -29.64 39.60 -9.30
C ILE A 38 -29.74 39.42 -7.78
N ILE A 39 -29.05 40.26 -7.04
CA ILE A 39 -29.16 40.33 -5.57
C ILE A 39 -30.09 41.48 -5.27
N ASP A 40 -31.20 41.19 -4.60
CA ASP A 40 -32.12 42.19 -4.11
C ASP A 40 -31.62 42.69 -2.77
N GLU A 41 -31.08 43.92 -2.72
CA GLU A 41 -30.56 44.54 -1.51
C GLU A 41 -31.65 45.38 -0.79
N GLY A 42 -32.91 45.09 -1.03
CA GLY A 42 -34.06 45.78 -0.44
C GLY A 42 -34.12 47.27 -0.81
N VAL A 43 -34.00 48.18 0.15
CA VAL A 43 -34.09 49.63 -0.07
C VAL A 43 -32.98 50.18 -1.00
N LEU A 44 -31.87 49.48 -1.16
CA LEU A 44 -30.73 49.89 -2.00
C LEU A 44 -30.82 49.43 -3.45
N GLY A 45 -31.87 48.68 -3.80
CA GLY A 45 -32.13 48.22 -5.19
C GLY A 45 -31.51 46.90 -5.55
N LYS A 46 -31.58 46.53 -6.85
CA LYS A 46 -31.08 45.28 -7.37
C LYS A 46 -29.65 45.40 -7.89
N LYS A 47 -28.73 44.66 -7.31
CA LYS A 47 -27.36 44.57 -7.79
C LYS A 47 -27.13 43.33 -8.61
N ILE A 48 -26.51 43.48 -9.77
CA ILE A 48 -26.11 42.35 -10.62
C ILE A 48 -24.70 41.94 -10.21
N GLN A 49 -24.56 40.73 -9.69
CA GLN A 49 -23.27 40.11 -9.44
C GLN A 49 -22.91 39.16 -10.58
N GLU A 50 -21.82 39.41 -11.25
CA GLU A 50 -21.26 38.49 -12.26
C GLU A 50 -20.28 37.54 -11.61
N ILE A 51 -20.51 36.22 -11.78
CA ILE A 51 -19.66 35.16 -11.31
C ILE A 51 -19.02 34.49 -12.52
N LYS A 52 -17.71 34.63 -12.66
CA LYS A 52 -16.96 33.92 -13.71
C LYS A 52 -16.66 32.52 -13.25
N ARG A 53 -16.94 31.52 -14.09
CA ARG A 53 -16.56 30.13 -13.89
C ARG A 53 -15.81 29.61 -15.09
N PHE A 54 -14.80 28.80 -14.79
CA PHE A 54 -13.93 28.20 -15.79
C PHE A 54 -14.21 26.69 -15.88
N SER A 55 -14.29 26.19 -17.10
CA SER A 55 -14.41 24.76 -17.38
C SER A 55 -13.33 24.30 -18.34
N ASN A 56 -13.01 23.02 -18.33
CA ASN A 56 -12.23 22.43 -19.41
C ASN A 56 -13.00 22.54 -20.72
N LYS A 57 -12.29 22.84 -21.83
CA LYS A 57 -12.86 22.84 -23.18
C LYS A 57 -13.24 21.42 -23.57
N ASP A 58 -14.33 21.27 -24.30
CA ASP A 58 -14.75 19.97 -24.82
C ASP A 58 -13.74 19.40 -25.80
N ILE A 59 -13.75 18.08 -25.95
CA ILE A 59 -12.98 17.38 -26.98
C ILE A 59 -13.64 17.68 -28.32
N THR A 60 -12.89 18.26 -29.25
CA THR A 60 -13.38 18.73 -30.56
C THR A 60 -12.99 17.81 -31.70
N ILE A 61 -12.03 16.91 -31.52
CA ILE A 61 -11.70 15.87 -32.49
C ILE A 61 -12.85 14.87 -32.62
N SER A 62 -13.05 14.32 -33.81
CA SER A 62 -14.11 13.35 -34.06
C SER A 62 -13.87 12.03 -33.34
N ASN A 63 -14.96 11.28 -33.10
CA ASN A 63 -14.83 9.95 -32.47
C ASN A 63 -13.97 8.98 -33.29
N ASP A 64 -14.01 9.07 -34.61
CA ASP A 64 -13.22 8.22 -35.49
C ASP A 64 -11.74 8.57 -35.40
N GLU A 65 -11.40 9.84 -35.35
CA GLU A 65 -10.03 10.33 -35.17
C GLU A 65 -9.51 9.97 -33.78
N LEU A 66 -10.33 10.13 -32.73
CA LEU A 66 -9.99 9.73 -31.37
C LEU A 66 -9.74 8.21 -31.29
N LEU A 67 -10.61 7.39 -31.89
CA LEU A 67 -10.41 5.93 -31.93
C LEU A 67 -9.14 5.56 -32.68
N LYS A 68 -8.85 6.21 -33.81
CA LYS A 68 -7.61 6.02 -34.56
C LYS A 68 -6.38 6.36 -33.71
N ASN A 69 -6.38 7.47 -33.00
CA ASN A 69 -5.28 7.87 -32.12
C ASN A 69 -5.06 6.86 -30.99
N ILE A 70 -6.14 6.33 -30.39
CA ILE A 70 -6.07 5.25 -29.39
C ILE A 70 -5.41 4.02 -29.99
N GLN A 71 -5.87 3.56 -31.16
CA GLN A 71 -5.32 2.39 -31.84
C GLN A 71 -3.85 2.58 -32.20
N ASP A 72 -3.47 3.75 -32.72
CA ASP A 72 -2.09 4.06 -33.07
C ASP A 72 -1.17 4.12 -31.82
N THR A 73 -1.73 4.54 -30.69
CA THR A 73 -1.04 4.50 -29.40
C THR A 73 -0.88 3.05 -28.93
N GLN A 74 -1.91 2.22 -29.06
CA GLN A 74 -1.88 0.80 -28.65
C GLN A 74 -0.93 -0.04 -29.51
N LYS A 75 -0.88 0.20 -30.82
CA LYS A 75 0.04 -0.51 -31.75
C LYS A 75 1.53 -0.32 -31.43
N GLN A 76 1.89 0.67 -30.64
CA GLN A 76 3.28 0.86 -30.18
C GLN A 76 3.72 -0.15 -29.11
N ASP A 77 2.80 -1.00 -28.63
CA ASP A 77 3.09 -2.10 -27.70
C ASP A 77 2.30 -3.35 -28.17
N GLU A 78 3.02 -4.35 -28.67
CA GLU A 78 2.44 -5.56 -29.26
C GLU A 78 1.56 -6.37 -28.28
N LEU A 79 1.73 -6.17 -26.98
CA LEU A 79 0.96 -6.86 -25.94
C LEU A 79 -0.35 -6.14 -25.61
N LEU A 80 -0.62 -4.97 -26.16
CA LEU A 80 -1.87 -4.26 -25.95
C LEU A 80 -2.96 -4.74 -26.93
N LYS A 81 -4.14 -4.93 -26.36
CA LYS A 81 -5.35 -5.22 -27.15
C LYS A 81 -5.84 -3.95 -27.84
N ILE A 82 -5.97 -4.01 -29.16
CA ILE A 82 -6.45 -2.89 -29.97
C ILE A 82 -7.95 -2.67 -29.75
N SER A 83 -8.31 -1.45 -29.41
CA SER A 83 -9.71 -1.02 -29.22
C SER A 83 -10.47 -1.00 -30.54
N GLN A 84 -11.68 -1.59 -30.54
CA GLN A 84 -12.52 -1.67 -31.75
C GLN A 84 -13.55 -0.52 -31.84
N ASN A 85 -13.90 0.08 -30.72
CA ASN A 85 -14.89 1.12 -30.64
C ASN A 85 -14.77 1.88 -29.31
N LEU A 86 -15.55 2.96 -29.14
CA LEU A 86 -15.59 3.80 -27.94
C LEU A 86 -16.75 3.47 -26.99
N LYS A 87 -17.34 2.27 -27.05
CA LYS A 87 -18.48 1.88 -26.18
C LYS A 87 -18.14 1.89 -24.69
N ALA A 88 -16.89 1.68 -24.32
CA ALA A 88 -16.42 1.80 -22.94
C ALA A 88 -16.37 3.26 -22.43
N GLY A 89 -16.77 4.23 -23.26
CA GLY A 89 -16.63 5.65 -22.98
C GLY A 89 -15.16 6.09 -23.04
N LEU A 90 -14.89 7.32 -22.66
CA LEU A 90 -13.52 7.87 -22.66
C LEU A 90 -12.80 7.51 -21.35
N ASN A 91 -12.57 6.22 -21.16
CA ASN A 91 -11.81 5.66 -20.04
C ASN A 91 -10.51 5.04 -20.57
N PHE A 92 -9.40 5.40 -19.98
CA PHE A 92 -8.07 4.97 -20.41
C PHE A 92 -7.33 4.29 -19.26
N SER A 93 -6.87 3.06 -19.48
CA SER A 93 -6.08 2.31 -18.51
C SER A 93 -4.58 2.49 -18.75
N ILE A 94 -3.88 2.87 -17.73
CA ILE A 94 -2.43 3.00 -17.67
C ILE A 94 -1.92 2.02 -16.62
N GLU A 95 -1.30 0.93 -17.08
CA GLU A 95 -0.76 -0.10 -16.21
C GLU A 95 0.70 0.21 -15.89
N MET A 96 0.97 0.37 -14.60
CA MET A 96 2.32 0.62 -14.09
C MET A 96 2.52 -0.11 -12.78
N GLU A 97 3.60 -0.86 -12.67
CA GLU A 97 3.94 -1.62 -11.46
C GLU A 97 4.08 -0.71 -10.24
N THR A 98 3.81 -1.28 -9.07
CA THR A 98 3.95 -0.58 -7.78
C THR A 98 5.42 -0.16 -7.58
N GLY A 99 5.63 1.08 -7.13
CA GLY A 99 6.99 1.61 -6.93
C GLY A 99 7.63 2.24 -8.17
N THR A 100 6.99 2.21 -9.35
CA THR A 100 7.50 2.86 -10.58
C THR A 100 7.15 4.36 -10.69
N GLY A 101 6.45 4.91 -9.69
CA GLY A 101 6.15 6.34 -9.63
C GLY A 101 4.87 6.76 -10.34
N LYS A 102 3.78 5.98 -10.25
CA LYS A 102 2.44 6.32 -10.79
C LYS A 102 2.03 7.76 -10.48
N THR A 103 2.18 8.19 -9.22
CA THR A 103 1.83 9.54 -8.76
C THR A 103 2.62 10.62 -9.51
N PHE A 104 3.90 10.41 -9.72
CA PHE A 104 4.74 11.34 -10.50
C PHE A 104 4.28 11.40 -11.97
N VAL A 105 3.93 10.25 -12.56
CA VAL A 105 3.47 10.16 -13.96
C VAL A 105 2.17 10.91 -14.15
N TYR A 106 1.14 10.67 -13.31
CA TYR A 106 -0.11 11.40 -13.50
C TYR A 106 0.01 12.88 -13.13
N THR A 107 0.90 13.27 -12.21
CA THR A 107 1.20 14.68 -11.97
C THR A 107 1.83 15.33 -13.21
N LYS A 108 2.80 14.67 -13.84
CA LYS A 108 3.39 15.11 -15.11
C LYS A 108 2.32 15.18 -16.21
N THR A 109 1.43 14.20 -16.27
CA THR A 109 0.32 14.16 -17.24
C THR A 109 -0.61 15.37 -17.09
N ILE A 110 -0.92 15.81 -15.86
CA ILE A 110 -1.71 17.03 -15.61
C ILE A 110 -1.04 18.25 -16.28
N PHE A 111 0.27 18.42 -16.07
CA PHE A 111 1.00 19.54 -16.68
C PHE A 111 1.07 19.44 -18.21
N GLU A 112 1.30 18.26 -18.75
CA GLU A 112 1.35 18.07 -20.21
C GLU A 112 -0.02 18.27 -20.87
N LEU A 113 -1.13 17.82 -20.25
CA LEU A 113 -2.49 18.08 -20.71
C LEU A 113 -2.81 19.59 -20.69
N TYR A 114 -2.41 20.29 -19.65
CA TYR A 114 -2.53 21.75 -19.60
C TYR A 114 -1.69 22.44 -20.67
N LYS A 115 -0.45 22.03 -20.83
CA LYS A 115 0.49 22.60 -21.81
C LYS A 115 -0.01 22.43 -23.24
N ASN A 116 -0.48 21.25 -23.60
CA ASN A 116 -0.89 20.90 -24.96
C ASN A 116 -2.32 21.36 -25.28
N TYR A 117 -3.27 21.17 -24.35
CA TYR A 117 -4.70 21.34 -24.62
C TYR A 117 -5.37 22.44 -23.79
N GLY A 118 -4.68 23.00 -22.79
CA GLY A 118 -5.22 24.04 -21.93
C GLY A 118 -6.14 23.54 -20.81
N TRP A 119 -6.34 22.23 -20.69
CA TRP A 119 -7.17 21.63 -19.63
C TRP A 119 -6.55 21.83 -18.26
N ASN A 120 -7.31 22.36 -17.31
CA ASN A 120 -6.83 22.82 -16.02
C ASN A 120 -7.66 22.38 -14.80
N LYS A 121 -8.70 21.58 -14.99
CA LYS A 121 -9.57 21.05 -13.92
C LYS A 121 -9.44 19.54 -13.80
N PHE A 122 -8.93 19.07 -12.66
CA PHE A 122 -8.63 17.67 -12.42
C PHE A 122 -9.16 17.21 -11.06
N ILE A 123 -9.53 15.94 -10.98
CA ILE A 123 -9.87 15.28 -9.72
C ILE A 123 -9.06 14.00 -9.60
N ILE A 124 -8.34 13.83 -8.51
CA ILE A 124 -7.65 12.59 -8.18
C ILE A 124 -8.50 11.83 -7.17
N VAL A 125 -9.00 10.66 -7.58
CA VAL A 125 -9.78 9.76 -6.73
C VAL A 125 -8.89 8.64 -6.23
N VAL A 126 -8.87 8.44 -4.92
CA VAL A 126 -8.03 7.45 -4.24
C VAL A 126 -8.86 6.50 -3.37
N PRO A 127 -8.43 5.24 -3.17
CA PRO A 127 -9.19 4.25 -2.43
C PRO A 127 -9.10 4.39 -0.90
N SER A 128 -8.09 5.07 -0.36
CA SER A 128 -7.89 5.15 1.09
C SER A 128 -7.30 6.48 1.53
N ILE A 129 -7.46 6.79 2.83
CA ILE A 129 -6.85 7.97 3.45
C ILE A 129 -5.32 7.91 3.34
N ALA A 130 -4.73 6.73 3.52
CA ALA A 130 -3.28 6.53 3.41
C ALA A 130 -2.73 6.92 2.03
N ILE A 131 -3.40 6.48 0.96
CA ILE A 131 -3.00 6.84 -0.41
C ILE A 131 -3.26 8.33 -0.65
N ARG A 132 -4.34 8.90 -0.12
CA ARG A 132 -4.63 10.33 -0.20
C ARG A 132 -3.49 11.20 0.37
N GLU A 133 -3.04 10.86 1.59
CA GLU A 133 -1.91 11.57 2.22
C GLU A 133 -0.60 11.36 1.44
N GLY A 134 -0.41 10.17 0.87
CA GLY A 134 0.73 9.88 -0.01
C GLY A 134 0.73 10.74 -1.28
N VAL A 135 -0.43 10.91 -1.92
CA VAL A 135 -0.61 11.80 -3.09
C VAL A 135 -0.34 13.24 -2.71
N HIS A 136 -0.93 13.71 -1.60
CA HIS A 136 -0.72 15.06 -1.08
C HIS A 136 0.78 15.35 -0.89
N LYS A 137 1.47 14.49 -0.13
CA LYS A 137 2.92 14.62 0.11
C LYS A 137 3.74 14.58 -1.18
N SER A 138 3.33 13.76 -2.15
CA SER A 138 4.01 13.67 -3.44
C SER A 138 3.87 14.96 -4.25
N LEU A 139 2.69 15.59 -4.27
CA LEU A 139 2.47 16.88 -4.94
C LEU A 139 3.31 17.99 -4.30
N ASP A 140 3.41 18.01 -2.96
CA ASP A 140 4.27 18.97 -2.24
C ASP A 140 5.75 18.81 -2.61
N ILE A 141 6.27 17.59 -2.49
CA ILE A 141 7.68 17.28 -2.74
C ILE A 141 8.08 17.60 -4.18
N THR A 142 7.19 17.36 -5.14
CA THR A 142 7.47 17.55 -6.58
C THR A 142 7.12 18.96 -7.08
N SER A 143 6.48 19.80 -6.25
CA SER A 143 5.97 21.12 -6.64
C SER A 143 7.04 22.03 -7.27
N ASP A 144 8.20 22.13 -6.64
CA ASP A 144 9.27 23.00 -7.14
C ASP A 144 9.90 22.45 -8.41
N TYR A 145 10.08 21.14 -8.51
CA TYR A 145 10.57 20.49 -9.73
C TYR A 145 9.65 20.78 -10.93
N PHE A 146 8.34 20.58 -10.76
CA PHE A 146 7.40 20.84 -11.87
C PHE A 146 7.25 22.33 -12.15
N LYS A 147 7.38 23.21 -11.14
CA LYS A 147 7.41 24.65 -11.37
C LYS A 147 8.60 25.08 -12.22
N GLU A 148 9.78 24.52 -11.98
CA GLU A 148 10.98 24.79 -12.80
C GLU A 148 10.79 24.29 -14.25
N LEU A 149 10.14 23.12 -14.42
CA LEU A 149 9.96 22.50 -15.74
C LEU A 149 8.86 23.16 -16.59
N TYR A 150 7.74 23.58 -15.96
CA TYR A 150 6.55 24.07 -16.67
C TYR A 150 6.22 25.54 -16.44
N GLY A 151 6.94 26.24 -15.57
CA GLY A 151 6.68 27.64 -15.22
C GLY A 151 5.38 27.86 -14.45
N LYS A 152 4.71 26.79 -14.00
CA LYS A 152 3.40 26.80 -13.33
C LYS A 152 3.40 25.89 -12.09
N LYS A 153 2.52 26.19 -11.13
CA LYS A 153 2.24 25.31 -10.00
C LYS A 153 0.82 24.77 -10.11
N ILE A 154 0.63 23.54 -9.62
CA ILE A 154 -0.70 23.00 -9.36
C ILE A 154 -1.19 23.61 -8.04
N ARG A 155 -2.43 24.10 -8.04
CA ARG A 155 -3.18 24.41 -6.83
C ARG A 155 -4.06 23.21 -6.51
N TYR A 156 -4.00 22.71 -5.30
CA TYR A 156 -4.75 21.53 -4.92
C TYR A 156 -5.27 21.62 -3.49
N PHE A 157 -6.33 20.88 -3.23
CA PHE A 157 -6.85 20.69 -1.89
C PHE A 157 -7.41 19.28 -1.71
N ILE A 158 -7.41 18.83 -0.47
CA ILE A 158 -8.05 17.57 -0.09
C ILE A 158 -9.52 17.85 0.20
N TYR A 159 -10.43 17.18 -0.50
CA TYR A 159 -11.85 17.20 -0.16
C TYR A 159 -12.09 16.27 1.03
N ASP A 160 -12.39 16.88 2.18
CA ASP A 160 -12.76 16.17 3.41
C ASP A 160 -14.12 16.69 3.89
N THR A 161 -15.07 15.78 4.02
CA THR A 161 -16.46 16.10 4.42
C THR A 161 -16.59 16.65 5.84
N LYS A 162 -15.56 16.49 6.67
CA LYS A 162 -15.51 16.98 8.05
C LYS A 162 -15.13 18.47 8.16
N ASN A 163 -14.56 19.03 7.11
CA ASN A 163 -14.02 20.40 7.14
C ASN A 163 -14.87 21.35 6.27
N SER A 164 -15.48 22.35 6.89
CA SER A 164 -16.32 23.36 6.19
C SER A 164 -15.54 24.24 5.20
N SER A 165 -14.21 24.42 5.40
CA SER A 165 -13.38 25.19 4.46
C SER A 165 -13.31 24.54 3.06
N ASN A 166 -13.57 23.24 2.96
CA ASN A 166 -13.55 22.52 1.67
C ASN A 166 -14.61 23.02 0.68
N LEU A 167 -15.73 23.50 1.19
CA LEU A 167 -16.78 24.01 0.35
C LEU A 167 -16.39 25.35 -0.31
N VAL A 168 -15.62 26.18 0.38
CA VAL A 168 -15.02 27.40 -0.18
C VAL A 168 -14.01 27.05 -1.26
N ASN A 169 -13.21 26.00 -1.05
CA ASN A 169 -12.24 25.52 -2.02
C ASN A 169 -12.89 25.01 -3.32
N ILE A 170 -14.10 24.41 -3.27
CA ILE A 170 -14.85 24.01 -4.49
C ILE A 170 -15.25 25.24 -5.30
N SER A 171 -15.67 26.31 -4.66
CA SER A 171 -15.98 27.56 -5.38
C SER A 171 -14.73 28.14 -6.01
N SER A 172 -13.59 28.12 -5.32
CA SER A 172 -12.29 28.52 -5.86
C SER A 172 -11.87 27.65 -7.04
N PHE A 173 -12.04 26.32 -6.95
CA PHE A 173 -11.79 25.38 -8.04
C PHE A 173 -12.55 25.75 -9.33
N ALA A 174 -13.82 26.10 -9.21
CA ALA A 174 -14.65 26.47 -10.36
C ALA A 174 -14.34 27.87 -10.91
N SER A 175 -13.85 28.81 -10.07
CA SER A 175 -13.60 30.19 -10.47
C SER A 175 -12.12 30.49 -10.79
N SER A 176 -11.21 29.59 -10.53
CA SER A 176 -9.78 29.75 -10.82
C SER A 176 -9.45 29.45 -12.27
N SER A 177 -8.52 30.20 -12.79
CA SER A 177 -7.96 30.00 -14.15
C SER A 177 -6.68 29.18 -14.16
N GLU A 178 -6.15 28.82 -13.00
CA GLU A 178 -4.93 28.05 -12.84
C GLU A 178 -5.22 26.55 -12.89
N ILE A 179 -4.17 25.73 -12.87
CA ILE A 179 -4.30 24.26 -12.75
C ILE A 179 -4.81 23.94 -11.37
N GLU A 180 -6.03 23.42 -11.27
CA GLU A 180 -6.69 23.08 -10.02
C GLU A 180 -6.92 21.57 -9.91
N VAL A 181 -6.60 21.01 -8.76
CA VAL A 181 -6.75 19.59 -8.48
C VAL A 181 -7.50 19.37 -7.17
N ILE A 182 -8.56 18.59 -7.23
CA ILE A 182 -9.25 18.07 -6.03
C ILE A 182 -8.73 16.67 -5.74
N ILE A 183 -8.27 16.40 -4.53
CA ILE A 183 -7.91 15.05 -4.08
C ILE A 183 -9.02 14.56 -3.17
N MET A 184 -9.63 13.40 -3.49
CA MET A 184 -10.73 12.87 -2.68
C MET A 184 -10.71 11.35 -2.58
N ASN A 185 -11.17 10.83 -1.44
CA ASN A 185 -11.47 9.42 -1.30
C ASN A 185 -12.82 9.11 -1.95
N TYR A 186 -12.97 7.91 -2.54
CA TYR A 186 -14.25 7.48 -3.07
C TYR A 186 -15.37 7.47 -2.00
N GLN A 187 -15.05 7.24 -0.74
CA GLN A 187 -15.99 7.28 0.38
C GLN A 187 -16.66 8.65 0.55
N ALA A 188 -16.00 9.72 0.12
CA ALA A 188 -16.55 11.07 0.21
C ALA A 188 -17.76 11.32 -0.70
N PHE A 189 -18.03 10.45 -1.69
CA PHE A 189 -19.16 10.59 -2.62
C PHE A 189 -19.92 9.28 -2.87
N ALA A 190 -19.40 8.11 -2.50
CA ALA A 190 -19.92 6.81 -2.89
C ALA A 190 -20.61 6.03 -1.76
N THR A 191 -20.60 6.53 -0.53
CA THR A 191 -21.21 5.85 0.61
C THR A 191 -22.59 6.45 0.93
N SER A 192 -23.42 5.71 1.68
CA SER A 192 -24.71 6.20 2.17
C SER A 192 -24.59 6.99 3.49
N SER A 193 -23.39 7.29 3.95
CA SER A 193 -23.15 8.02 5.18
C SER A 193 -23.65 9.46 5.10
N THR A 194 -23.99 10.04 6.23
CA THR A 194 -24.38 11.46 6.35
C THR A 194 -23.28 12.39 5.81
N GLU A 195 -22.03 11.98 5.97
CA GLU A 195 -20.86 12.75 5.51
C GLU A 195 -20.74 12.78 3.99
N SER A 196 -20.99 11.67 3.30
CA SER A 196 -20.94 11.62 1.83
C SER A 196 -22.12 12.34 1.16
N ARG A 197 -23.22 12.56 1.89
CA ARG A 197 -24.36 13.32 1.37
C ARG A 197 -24.05 14.80 1.17
N LYS A 198 -23.11 15.38 1.92
CA LYS A 198 -22.77 16.81 1.82
C LYS A 198 -22.38 17.27 0.42
N ILE A 199 -21.79 16.41 -0.40
CA ILE A 199 -21.47 16.75 -1.80
C ILE A 199 -22.72 16.88 -2.65
N TYR A 200 -23.84 16.25 -2.24
CA TYR A 200 -25.13 16.24 -2.93
C TYR A 200 -26.16 17.20 -2.31
N GLU A 201 -25.87 17.79 -1.17
CA GLU A 201 -26.77 18.74 -0.50
C GLU A 201 -26.54 20.16 -0.99
N LYS A 202 -27.65 20.92 -1.12
CA LYS A 202 -27.59 22.34 -1.48
C LYS A 202 -26.91 23.13 -0.36
N GLN A 203 -26.00 24.02 -0.72
CA GLN A 203 -25.26 24.85 0.20
C GLN A 203 -25.60 26.33 -0.04
N ASP A 204 -26.05 27.04 1.00
CA ASP A 204 -26.51 28.44 0.86
C ASP A 204 -25.41 29.38 0.37
N PHE A 205 -24.18 29.23 0.89
CA PHE A 205 -23.03 30.03 0.44
C PHE A 205 -22.58 29.70 -1.00
N MET A 206 -23.01 28.56 -1.58
CA MET A 206 -22.87 28.20 -2.99
C MET A 206 -24.08 28.57 -3.83
N GLN A 207 -24.89 29.52 -3.35
CA GLN A 207 -26.13 29.96 -4.03
C GLN A 207 -27.16 28.84 -4.14
N SER A 208 -27.33 28.07 -3.05
CA SER A 208 -28.25 26.93 -3.01
C SER A 208 -27.95 25.85 -4.07
N ARG A 209 -26.68 25.72 -4.52
CA ARG A 209 -26.23 24.65 -5.43
C ARG A 209 -25.60 23.52 -4.63
N ARG A 210 -25.64 22.34 -5.25
CA ARG A 210 -24.93 21.17 -4.73
C ARG A 210 -23.44 21.26 -5.13
N PRO A 211 -22.50 20.93 -4.24
CA PRO A 211 -21.08 20.87 -4.58
C PRO A 211 -20.77 20.06 -5.83
N ILE A 212 -21.45 18.92 -6.03
CA ILE A 212 -21.28 18.07 -7.22
C ILE A 212 -21.65 18.79 -8.52
N ASP A 213 -22.69 19.65 -8.51
CA ASP A 213 -23.10 20.41 -9.70
C ASP A 213 -22.06 21.48 -10.08
N VAL A 214 -21.41 22.09 -9.07
CA VAL A 214 -20.34 23.07 -9.28
C VAL A 214 -19.10 22.39 -9.86
N ILE A 215 -18.74 21.22 -9.32
CA ILE A 215 -17.61 20.42 -9.79
C ILE A 215 -17.85 19.91 -11.21
N SER A 216 -19.02 19.30 -11.46
CA SER A 216 -19.34 18.73 -12.78
C SER A 216 -19.45 19.81 -13.87
N GLY A 217 -19.88 21.03 -13.50
CA GLY A 217 -19.91 22.18 -14.42
C GLY A 217 -18.52 22.60 -14.91
N ALA A 218 -17.48 22.31 -14.17
CA ALA A 218 -16.09 22.56 -14.57
C ALA A 218 -15.55 21.50 -15.56
N LYS A 219 -16.32 20.44 -15.89
CA LYS A 219 -15.94 19.33 -16.79
C LYS A 219 -14.56 18.74 -16.42
N PRO A 220 -14.37 18.24 -15.19
CA PRO A 220 -13.07 17.81 -14.73
C PRO A 220 -12.56 16.58 -15.49
N ILE A 221 -11.24 16.40 -15.51
CA ILE A 221 -10.61 15.14 -15.90
C ILE A 221 -10.44 14.32 -14.63
N LEU A 222 -10.95 13.09 -14.62
CA LEU A 222 -10.78 12.17 -13.50
C LEU A 222 -9.47 11.40 -13.64
N ILE A 223 -8.72 11.31 -12.56
CA ILE A 223 -7.55 10.45 -12.39
C ILE A 223 -7.86 9.52 -11.24
N ILE A 224 -7.96 8.22 -11.51
CA ILE A 224 -8.29 7.22 -10.51
C ILE A 224 -7.03 6.41 -10.22
N ASP A 225 -6.57 6.48 -8.97
CA ASP A 225 -5.45 5.68 -8.49
C ASP A 225 -5.97 4.39 -7.87
N GLU A 226 -5.44 3.23 -8.30
CA GLU A 226 -5.82 1.89 -7.87
C GLU A 226 -7.35 1.60 -8.06
N PRO A 227 -7.90 1.74 -9.28
CA PRO A 227 -9.33 1.61 -9.57
C PRO A 227 -9.91 0.24 -9.21
N GLN A 228 -9.11 -0.84 -9.16
CA GLN A 228 -9.56 -2.18 -8.78
C GLN A 228 -10.08 -2.28 -7.34
N ARG A 229 -9.80 -1.27 -6.50
CA ARG A 229 -10.31 -1.17 -5.13
C ARG A 229 -11.68 -0.48 -5.04
N LEU A 230 -12.16 0.09 -6.13
CA LEU A 230 -13.49 0.69 -6.19
C LEU A 230 -14.56 -0.40 -6.31
N GLY A 231 -15.62 -0.29 -5.52
CA GLY A 231 -16.82 -1.12 -5.68
C GLY A 231 -17.74 -0.56 -6.76
N LYS A 232 -18.72 -1.36 -7.21
CA LYS A 232 -19.69 -0.99 -8.25
C LYS A 232 -20.42 0.32 -7.95
N THR A 233 -20.83 0.53 -6.71
CA THR A 233 -21.51 1.77 -6.30
C THR A 233 -20.63 3.01 -6.52
N ALA A 234 -19.32 2.91 -6.23
CA ALA A 234 -18.38 4.00 -6.46
C ALA A 234 -18.20 4.29 -7.96
N GLU A 235 -18.08 3.23 -8.77
CA GLU A 235 -18.00 3.37 -10.23
C GLU A 235 -19.24 4.07 -10.83
N ASP A 236 -20.44 3.72 -10.36
CA ASP A 236 -21.67 4.38 -10.82
C ASP A 236 -21.73 5.86 -10.40
N LYS A 237 -21.26 6.17 -9.20
CA LYS A 237 -21.20 7.55 -8.69
C LYS A 237 -20.16 8.43 -9.40
N LEU A 238 -19.11 7.87 -9.98
CA LEU A 238 -18.15 8.63 -10.80
C LEU A 238 -18.81 9.32 -11.99
N LYS A 239 -19.91 8.77 -12.54
CA LYS A 239 -20.65 9.35 -13.67
C LYS A 239 -21.26 10.71 -13.33
N GLU A 240 -21.54 10.98 -12.05
CA GLU A 240 -22.13 12.25 -11.60
C GLU A 240 -21.16 13.44 -11.72
N PHE A 241 -19.85 13.18 -11.76
CA PHE A 241 -18.86 14.22 -12.01
C PHE A 241 -18.86 14.75 -13.44
N LYS A 242 -19.53 14.05 -14.38
CA LYS A 242 -19.59 14.41 -15.81
C LYS A 242 -18.19 14.72 -16.37
N ALA A 243 -17.25 13.85 -16.08
CA ALA A 243 -15.86 14.03 -16.46
C ALA A 243 -15.71 14.13 -17.97
N LEU A 244 -14.75 14.95 -18.42
CA LEU A 244 -14.36 15.03 -19.82
C LEU A 244 -13.83 13.69 -20.33
N PHE A 245 -12.98 13.05 -19.52
CA PHE A 245 -12.50 11.67 -19.66
C PHE A 245 -11.89 11.19 -18.33
N THR A 246 -11.59 9.89 -18.26
CA THR A 246 -11.05 9.26 -17.05
C THR A 246 -9.74 8.53 -17.36
N LEU A 247 -8.71 8.80 -16.59
CA LEU A 247 -7.42 8.09 -16.57
C LEU A 247 -7.36 7.17 -15.37
N ARG A 248 -7.07 5.89 -15.58
CA ARG A 248 -7.04 4.85 -14.54
C ARG A 248 -5.63 4.30 -14.41
N TYR A 249 -4.98 4.60 -13.29
CA TYR A 249 -3.61 4.16 -12.98
C TYR A 249 -3.62 3.00 -12.00
N SER A 250 -3.04 1.87 -12.37
CA SER A 250 -2.93 0.69 -11.51
C SER A 250 -1.76 -0.20 -11.91
N ALA A 251 -1.28 -1.02 -10.98
CA ALA A 251 -0.41 -2.15 -11.30
C ALA A 251 -1.21 -3.35 -11.83
N THR A 252 -2.50 -3.46 -11.41
CA THR A 252 -3.38 -4.58 -11.78
C THR A 252 -4.78 -4.05 -12.03
N HIS A 253 -5.24 -4.14 -13.27
CA HIS A 253 -6.60 -3.77 -13.64
C HIS A 253 -7.55 -4.98 -13.56
N LYS A 254 -8.72 -4.83 -12.93
CA LYS A 254 -9.80 -5.84 -13.00
C LYS A 254 -10.50 -5.82 -14.33
N GLU A 255 -10.70 -4.62 -14.86
CA GLU A 255 -11.32 -4.37 -16.16
C GLU A 255 -10.38 -3.49 -16.96
N ASP A 256 -10.09 -3.89 -18.19
CA ASP A 256 -9.32 -3.09 -19.14
C ASP A 256 -10.29 -2.23 -19.94
N PHE A 257 -10.26 -0.96 -19.65
CA PHE A 257 -10.76 0.05 -20.56
C PHE A 257 -9.70 0.25 -21.67
N HIS A 258 -9.82 1.21 -22.55
CA HIS A 258 -8.82 1.45 -23.59
C HIS A 258 -7.39 1.51 -22.98
N LYS A 259 -6.74 0.35 -22.78
CA LYS A 259 -5.38 0.31 -22.20
C LYS A 259 -4.40 0.89 -23.21
N ILE A 260 -3.67 1.93 -22.80
CA ILE A 260 -2.79 2.71 -23.68
C ILE A 260 -1.31 2.60 -23.30
N TYR A 261 -1.03 2.12 -22.11
CA TYR A 261 0.32 1.92 -21.62
C TYR A 261 0.37 0.73 -20.66
N ARG A 262 1.45 -0.06 -20.77
CA ARG A 262 1.74 -1.21 -19.94
C ARG A 262 3.19 -1.19 -19.47
N LEU A 263 3.38 -1.37 -18.18
CA LEU A 263 4.65 -1.64 -17.51
C LEU A 263 4.31 -2.58 -16.35
N ASP A 264 4.22 -3.87 -16.64
CA ASP A 264 3.87 -4.88 -15.65
C ASP A 264 5.05 -5.24 -14.74
N ALA A 265 4.82 -6.18 -13.81
CA ALA A 265 5.81 -6.60 -12.82
C ALA A 265 7.06 -7.20 -13.47
N ILE A 266 6.90 -7.95 -14.57
CA ILE A 266 8.01 -8.61 -15.29
C ILE A 266 8.85 -7.56 -16.01
N ASP A 267 8.20 -6.63 -16.72
CA ASP A 267 8.89 -5.55 -17.42
C ASP A 267 9.63 -4.64 -16.45
N ALA A 268 8.98 -4.27 -15.35
CA ALA A 268 9.57 -3.44 -14.31
C ALA A 268 10.78 -4.11 -13.63
N TYR A 269 10.70 -5.42 -13.41
CA TYR A 269 11.82 -6.20 -12.86
C TYR A 269 12.97 -6.30 -13.84
N ASN A 270 12.71 -6.65 -15.11
CA ASN A 270 13.73 -6.79 -16.16
C ASN A 270 14.48 -5.47 -16.41
N GLN A 271 13.75 -4.34 -16.34
CA GLN A 271 14.30 -2.99 -16.44
C GLN A 271 14.96 -2.50 -15.15
N LYS A 272 14.97 -3.30 -14.07
CA LYS A 272 15.54 -2.95 -12.75
C LYS A 272 14.92 -1.70 -12.12
N LEU A 273 13.64 -1.47 -12.37
CA LEU A 273 12.88 -0.32 -11.85
C LEU A 273 12.32 -0.60 -10.45
N VAL A 274 12.12 -1.87 -10.12
CA VAL A 274 11.60 -2.33 -8.84
C VAL A 274 12.57 -3.28 -8.15
N LYS A 275 12.44 -3.39 -6.83
CA LYS A 275 13.26 -4.31 -6.04
C LYS A 275 12.81 -5.74 -6.26
N GLN A 276 13.76 -6.68 -6.19
CA GLN A 276 13.45 -8.10 -6.17
C GLN A 276 12.62 -8.44 -4.93
N ILE A 277 11.55 -9.22 -5.13
CA ILE A 277 10.75 -9.79 -4.05
C ILE A 277 11.28 -11.20 -3.79
N SER A 278 11.78 -11.45 -2.59
CA SER A 278 12.14 -12.79 -2.11
C SER A 278 11.02 -13.29 -1.22
N VAL A 279 10.48 -14.47 -1.54
CA VAL A 279 9.41 -15.10 -0.76
C VAL A 279 9.99 -16.24 0.04
N LYS A 280 9.78 -16.22 1.37
CA LYS A 280 9.94 -17.39 2.25
C LYS A 280 8.57 -17.97 2.49
N ALA A 281 8.36 -19.21 2.10
CA ALA A 281 7.13 -19.95 2.37
C ALA A 281 7.38 -20.96 3.49
N ILE A 282 6.34 -21.26 4.26
CA ILE A 282 6.28 -22.41 5.16
C ILE A 282 5.38 -23.42 4.47
N ASP A 283 5.99 -24.49 3.95
CA ASP A 283 5.25 -25.56 3.27
C ASP A 283 4.87 -26.66 4.26
N ILE A 284 3.58 -26.94 4.36
CA ILE A 284 3.06 -28.07 5.12
C ILE A 284 3.05 -29.28 4.20
N LYS A 285 3.97 -30.23 4.41
CA LYS A 285 4.04 -31.46 3.64
C LYS A 285 3.16 -32.53 4.28
N GLY A 286 2.05 -32.83 3.62
CA GLY A 286 1.24 -34.02 3.83
C GLY A 286 0.38 -34.00 5.09
N ASP A 287 -0.86 -34.42 4.89
CA ASP A 287 -1.82 -34.75 5.92
C ASP A 287 -1.68 -36.24 6.27
N SER A 288 -0.58 -36.62 6.94
CA SER A 288 -0.49 -37.97 7.47
C SER A 288 -1.11 -37.97 8.86
N ALA A 289 -2.34 -38.47 8.95
CA ALA A 289 -3.09 -38.64 10.21
C ALA A 289 -2.32 -39.46 11.29
N THR A 290 -1.10 -39.90 11.01
CA THR A 290 -0.24 -40.75 11.85
C THR A 290 1.18 -40.22 11.99
N GLY A 291 1.54 -39.09 11.40
CA GLY A 291 2.91 -38.54 11.42
C GLY A 291 3.15 -37.58 12.58
N GLY A 292 4.23 -37.79 13.31
CA GLY A 292 4.70 -36.87 14.34
C GLY A 292 5.03 -35.49 13.77
N TYR A 293 4.78 -34.43 14.53
CA TYR A 293 5.13 -33.08 14.17
C TYR A 293 6.65 -32.90 14.09
N VAL A 294 7.17 -32.45 12.95
CA VAL A 294 8.57 -32.04 12.78
C VAL A 294 8.60 -30.78 11.93
N PHE A 295 9.15 -29.73 12.47
CA PHE A 295 9.52 -28.52 11.73
C PHE A 295 11.03 -28.50 11.56
N PHE A 296 11.54 -28.34 10.35
CA PHE A 296 12.96 -28.20 10.07
C PHE A 296 13.33 -26.73 9.87
N ASP A 297 14.08 -26.16 10.81
CA ASP A 297 14.48 -24.76 10.80
C ASP A 297 15.70 -24.51 9.89
N ASN A 298 16.86 -25.07 10.24
CA ASN A 298 18.10 -24.83 9.51
C ASN A 298 19.18 -25.89 9.81
N ILE A 299 20.34 -25.77 9.13
CA ILE A 299 21.52 -26.55 9.41
C ILE A 299 22.59 -25.69 10.09
N LYS A 300 23.12 -26.17 11.19
CA LYS A 300 24.33 -25.63 11.84
C LYS A 300 25.57 -26.29 11.24
N ILE A 301 26.47 -25.47 10.71
CA ILE A 301 27.74 -25.90 10.17
C ILE A 301 28.86 -25.48 11.14
N ASN A 302 29.65 -26.43 11.60
CA ASN A 302 30.83 -26.17 12.40
C ASN A 302 32.04 -26.74 11.66
N PRO A 303 33.18 -26.02 11.52
CA PRO A 303 34.35 -26.49 10.79
C PRO A 303 34.88 -27.83 11.27
N ASN A 304 34.67 -28.19 12.53
CA ASN A 304 35.21 -29.39 13.16
C ASN A 304 34.17 -30.49 13.44
N LYS A 305 32.94 -30.36 12.94
CA LYS A 305 31.85 -31.32 13.17
C LYS A 305 31.03 -31.53 11.91
N ASN A 306 30.41 -32.68 11.80
CA ASN A 306 29.41 -32.93 10.75
C ASN A 306 28.24 -31.91 10.84
N PRO A 307 27.61 -31.59 9.74
CA PRO A 307 26.42 -30.74 9.75
C PRO A 307 25.37 -31.26 10.73
N GLN A 308 24.75 -30.35 11.49
CA GLN A 308 23.72 -30.67 12.46
C GLN A 308 22.44 -29.97 12.05
N ALA A 309 21.29 -30.63 12.14
CA ALA A 309 20.00 -30.02 11.82
C ALA A 309 19.36 -29.46 13.10
N VAL A 310 18.77 -28.26 12.99
CA VAL A 310 17.92 -27.65 14.00
C VAL A 310 16.47 -27.97 13.62
N ILE A 311 15.78 -28.73 14.48
CA ILE A 311 14.39 -29.11 14.26
C ILE A 311 13.57 -28.81 15.50
N GLU A 312 12.26 -28.61 15.30
CA GLU A 312 11.31 -28.53 16.41
C GLU A 312 10.39 -29.76 16.37
N ILE A 313 10.27 -30.43 17.52
CA ILE A 313 9.44 -31.63 17.68
C ILE A 313 8.59 -31.53 18.94
N ASP A 314 7.53 -32.36 19.00
CA ASP A 314 6.80 -32.58 20.24
C ASP A 314 7.63 -33.44 21.19
N VAL A 315 7.70 -33.05 22.45
CA VAL A 315 8.42 -33.78 23.52
C VAL A 315 7.48 -34.00 24.69
N LYS A 316 7.41 -35.24 25.16
CA LYS A 316 6.61 -35.61 26.31
C LYS A 316 7.28 -35.13 27.58
N LEU A 317 6.57 -34.31 28.35
CA LEU A 317 6.89 -33.91 29.72
C LEU A 317 6.10 -34.79 30.72
N LYS A 318 6.29 -34.60 32.02
CA LYS A 318 5.62 -35.43 33.06
C LYS A 318 4.11 -35.42 32.93
N GLU A 319 3.49 -34.27 32.62
CA GLU A 319 2.03 -34.12 32.58
C GLU A 319 1.48 -33.49 31.28
N SER A 320 2.37 -33.19 30.31
CA SER A 320 1.98 -32.53 29.07
C SER A 320 2.91 -32.88 27.92
N ILE A 321 2.49 -32.55 26.69
CA ILE A 321 3.34 -32.55 25.51
C ILE A 321 3.68 -31.09 25.19
N SER A 322 4.92 -30.80 24.90
CA SER A 322 5.40 -29.45 24.56
C SER A 322 6.33 -29.50 23.36
N LYS A 323 6.24 -28.51 22.48
CA LYS A 323 7.16 -28.36 21.36
C LYS A 323 8.51 -27.85 21.84
N LYS A 324 9.59 -28.49 21.36
CA LYS A 324 10.96 -28.10 21.68
C LYS A 324 11.83 -28.07 20.42
N THR A 325 12.60 -27.02 20.30
CA THR A 325 13.68 -26.94 19.32
C THR A 325 14.88 -27.72 19.85
N ILE A 326 15.37 -28.67 19.06
CA ILE A 326 16.52 -29.53 19.37
C ILE A 326 17.51 -29.52 18.20
N ILE A 327 18.76 -29.86 18.52
CA ILE A 327 19.79 -30.06 17.50
C ILE A 327 19.98 -31.56 17.34
N VAL A 328 19.92 -32.05 16.12
CA VAL A 328 20.07 -33.48 15.81
C VAL A 328 21.24 -33.73 14.85
N ASN A 329 21.82 -34.90 15.00
CA ASN A 329 22.87 -35.43 14.14
C ASN A 329 22.30 -36.56 13.25
N GLU A 330 23.05 -36.99 12.27
CA GLU A 330 22.75 -38.25 11.56
C GLU A 330 22.72 -39.41 12.57
N THR A 331 21.81 -40.34 12.38
CA THR A 331 21.47 -41.48 13.23
C THR A 331 20.66 -41.18 14.49
N ASP A 332 20.41 -39.92 14.83
CA ASP A 332 19.55 -39.59 15.98
C ASP A 332 18.09 -40.06 15.73
N ASP A 333 17.48 -40.66 16.76
CA ASP A 333 16.12 -41.17 16.75
C ASP A 333 15.16 -40.21 17.46
N LEU A 334 14.21 -39.64 16.74
CA LEU A 334 13.26 -38.71 17.30
C LEU A 334 12.32 -39.38 18.32
N PHE A 335 12.08 -40.69 18.23
CA PHE A 335 11.32 -41.40 19.24
C PHE A 335 11.98 -41.29 20.61
N ILE A 336 13.28 -41.51 20.67
CA ILE A 336 14.08 -41.37 21.91
C ILE A 336 14.12 -39.91 22.37
N LEU A 337 14.41 -38.98 21.47
CA LEU A 337 14.54 -37.55 21.76
C LEU A 337 13.23 -36.90 22.21
N SER A 338 12.09 -37.47 21.81
CA SER A 338 10.76 -37.03 22.20
C SER A 338 10.26 -37.58 23.55
N ASN A 339 11.09 -38.34 24.27
CA ASN A 339 10.71 -39.13 25.44
C ASN A 339 9.64 -40.18 25.12
N ASN A 340 9.86 -40.94 24.05
CA ASN A 340 9.09 -42.10 23.62
C ASN A 340 7.64 -41.74 23.19
N LEU A 341 7.45 -40.63 22.47
CA LEU A 341 6.16 -40.34 21.86
C LEU A 341 5.89 -41.30 20.69
N ALA A 342 4.76 -41.99 20.74
CA ALA A 342 4.36 -43.00 19.77
C ALA A 342 4.33 -42.51 18.30
N GLN A 343 4.07 -41.24 18.11
CA GLN A 343 4.02 -40.61 16.78
C GLN A 343 5.37 -40.59 16.03
N TYR A 344 6.49 -40.85 16.72
CA TYR A 344 7.82 -40.94 16.11
C TYR A 344 8.35 -42.38 16.01
N GLN A 345 7.56 -43.40 16.34
CA GLN A 345 8.00 -44.82 16.27
C GLN A 345 8.31 -45.30 14.85
N ASN A 346 7.72 -44.72 13.81
CA ASN A 346 7.82 -45.18 12.44
C ASN A 346 9.09 -44.64 11.74
N SER A 347 10.27 -45.09 12.19
CA SER A 347 11.57 -44.80 11.56
C SER A 347 11.85 -43.30 11.36
N PHE A 348 11.49 -42.47 12.32
CA PHE A 348 11.91 -41.07 12.40
C PHE A 348 13.35 -40.95 12.90
N ILE A 349 14.24 -41.75 12.28
CA ILE A 349 15.67 -41.72 12.51
C ILE A 349 16.30 -40.84 11.42
N VAL A 350 17.15 -39.91 11.79
CA VAL A 350 17.83 -39.02 10.85
C VAL A 350 18.78 -39.84 9.96
N LYS A 351 18.45 -39.96 8.68
CA LYS A 351 19.23 -40.70 7.68
C LYS A 351 20.41 -39.87 7.17
N SER A 352 20.16 -38.61 6.81
CA SER A 352 21.21 -37.71 6.30
C SER A 352 20.83 -36.24 6.49
N ILE A 353 21.87 -35.39 6.66
CA ILE A 353 21.75 -33.93 6.74
C ILE A 353 22.60 -33.35 5.61
N ASN A 354 21.94 -32.74 4.61
CA ASN A 354 22.59 -32.19 3.42
C ASN A 354 22.69 -30.67 3.50
N ALA A 355 23.87 -30.16 3.85
CA ALA A 355 24.13 -28.74 3.99
C ALA A 355 24.07 -27.97 2.66
N LYS A 356 24.35 -28.63 1.51
CA LYS A 356 24.29 -28.01 0.19
C LYS A 356 22.85 -27.73 -0.25
N GLU A 357 21.96 -28.69 0.01
CA GLU A 357 20.53 -28.60 -0.33
C GLU A 357 19.69 -27.99 0.80
N ASN A 358 20.31 -27.73 1.96
CA ASN A 358 19.63 -27.30 3.18
C ASN A 358 18.43 -28.20 3.51
N SER A 359 18.69 -29.54 3.58
CA SER A 359 17.66 -30.56 3.75
C SER A 359 18.05 -31.61 4.78
N ILE A 360 17.04 -32.19 5.45
CA ILE A 360 17.13 -33.34 6.34
C ILE A 360 16.29 -34.48 5.75
N THR A 361 16.79 -35.73 5.81
CA THR A 361 16.05 -36.90 5.35
C THR A 361 15.99 -37.93 6.49
N PHE A 362 14.83 -38.54 6.70
CA PHE A 362 14.61 -39.60 7.69
C PHE A 362 14.59 -40.99 7.03
N LEU A 363 14.77 -42.05 7.81
CA LEU A 363 14.75 -43.42 7.31
C LEU A 363 13.38 -43.84 6.77
N ASN A 364 12.29 -43.23 7.24
CA ASN A 364 10.95 -43.44 6.71
C ASN A 364 10.71 -42.83 5.31
N GLY A 365 11.74 -42.25 4.69
CA GLY A 365 11.68 -41.61 3.37
C GLY A 365 11.24 -40.16 3.36
N ILE A 366 10.85 -39.59 4.47
CA ILE A 366 10.49 -38.18 4.58
C ILE A 366 11.73 -37.33 4.38
N LYS A 367 11.68 -36.36 3.45
CA LYS A 367 12.70 -35.33 3.25
C LYS A 367 12.06 -33.97 3.49
N LEU A 368 12.68 -33.15 4.35
CA LEU A 368 12.31 -31.78 4.62
C LEU A 368 13.41 -30.83 4.19
N ASN A 369 13.03 -29.74 3.55
CA ASN A 369 13.89 -28.59 3.31
C ASN A 369 13.69 -27.56 4.46
N ALA A 370 14.63 -26.65 4.64
CA ALA A 370 14.50 -25.63 5.67
C ALA A 370 13.21 -24.79 5.49
N GLY A 371 12.45 -24.63 6.56
CA GLY A 371 11.15 -24.00 6.58
C GLY A 371 9.97 -24.95 6.33
N GLU A 372 10.21 -26.24 6.04
CA GLU A 372 9.13 -27.22 5.86
C GLU A 372 8.72 -27.88 7.18
N VAL A 373 7.45 -28.25 7.25
CA VAL A 373 6.84 -28.90 8.42
C VAL A 373 5.98 -30.09 7.99
N ILE A 374 5.96 -31.12 8.83
CA ILE A 374 5.05 -32.27 8.72
C ILE A 374 4.26 -32.47 10.02
N GLY A 375 3.12 -33.16 9.93
CA GLY A 375 2.23 -33.45 11.07
C GLY A 375 1.14 -32.41 11.29
N GLN A 376 0.28 -32.67 12.28
CA GLN A 376 -0.82 -31.74 12.62
C GLN A 376 -0.27 -30.45 13.21
N LEU A 377 -0.61 -29.33 12.57
CA LEU A 377 -0.22 -27.99 12.99
C LEU A 377 -1.46 -27.24 13.49
N GLU A 378 -1.46 -26.88 14.76
CA GLU A 378 -2.44 -25.92 15.25
C GLU A 378 -2.18 -24.55 14.65
N GLU A 379 -3.23 -23.82 14.28
CA GLU A 379 -3.13 -22.48 13.68
C GLU A 379 -2.24 -21.53 14.51
N LYS A 380 -2.39 -21.57 15.84
CA LYS A 380 -1.56 -20.78 16.76
C LYS A 380 -0.07 -21.06 16.59
N HIS A 381 0.30 -22.31 16.36
CA HIS A 381 1.69 -22.71 16.20
C HIS A 381 2.24 -22.28 14.83
N LEU A 382 1.46 -22.42 13.78
CA LEU A 382 1.82 -21.88 12.45
C LEU A 382 2.09 -20.36 12.52
N ARG A 383 1.23 -19.62 13.23
CA ARG A 383 1.45 -18.17 13.44
C ARG A 383 2.73 -17.88 14.21
N ARG A 384 3.04 -18.70 15.21
CA ARG A 384 4.32 -18.60 15.96
C ARG A 384 5.53 -18.77 15.04
N ILE A 385 5.53 -19.77 14.16
CA ILE A 385 6.61 -20.01 13.20
C ILE A 385 6.72 -18.81 12.22
N GLN A 386 5.60 -18.32 11.69
CA GLN A 386 5.59 -17.17 10.80
C GLN A 386 6.17 -15.91 11.44
N ILE A 387 5.80 -15.64 12.70
CA ILE A 387 6.35 -14.51 13.47
C ILE A 387 7.86 -14.70 13.68
N ARG A 388 8.30 -15.89 14.12
CA ARG A 388 9.72 -16.21 14.33
C ARG A 388 10.56 -16.02 13.06
N GLU A 389 10.13 -16.60 11.94
CA GLU A 389 10.84 -16.49 10.67
C GLU A 389 10.90 -15.06 10.14
N THR A 390 9.86 -14.27 10.36
CA THR A 390 9.88 -12.85 10.03
C THR A 390 10.86 -12.07 10.88
N ILE A 391 10.89 -12.32 12.20
CA ILE A 391 11.87 -11.70 13.12
C ILE A 391 13.30 -12.08 12.72
N LYS A 392 13.55 -13.36 12.44
CA LYS A 392 14.85 -13.87 12.01
C LYS A 392 15.32 -13.18 10.73
N SER A 393 14.46 -13.13 9.71
CA SER A 393 14.76 -12.43 8.45
C SER A 393 15.01 -10.94 8.64
N HIS A 394 14.28 -10.30 9.55
CA HIS A 394 14.47 -8.89 9.91
C HIS A 394 15.86 -8.66 10.52
N ILE A 395 16.21 -9.40 11.58
CA ILE A 395 17.48 -9.24 12.28
C ILE A 395 18.66 -9.52 11.34
N GLN A 396 18.60 -10.60 10.53
CA GLN A 396 19.62 -10.92 9.55
C GLN A 396 19.84 -9.82 8.53
N LYS A 397 18.77 -9.14 8.11
CA LYS A 397 18.84 -8.02 7.18
C LYS A 397 19.29 -6.73 7.86
N GLU A 398 18.75 -6.42 9.04
CA GLU A 398 19.04 -5.17 9.74
C GLU A 398 20.50 -5.10 10.17
N LYS A 399 21.09 -6.20 10.72
CA LYS A 399 22.50 -6.21 11.12
C LYS A 399 23.48 -5.90 9.99
N VAL A 400 23.14 -6.29 8.74
CA VAL A 400 23.95 -5.96 7.56
C VAL A 400 23.77 -4.49 7.15
N LEU A 401 22.53 -3.98 7.20
CA LEU A 401 22.19 -2.63 6.79
C LEU A 401 22.50 -1.57 7.85
N PHE A 402 22.58 -1.98 9.13
CA PHE A 402 22.97 -1.14 10.25
C PHE A 402 24.34 -0.49 10.04
N LYS A 403 25.31 -1.24 9.50
CA LYS A 403 26.65 -0.74 9.12
C LYS A 403 26.59 0.35 8.05
N LYS A 404 25.48 0.45 7.33
CA LYS A 404 25.22 1.49 6.31
C LYS A 404 24.29 2.60 6.81
N ASN A 405 24.01 2.62 8.10
CA ASN A 405 23.05 3.53 8.74
C ASN A 405 21.64 3.47 8.10
N ILE A 406 21.20 2.25 7.76
CA ILE A 406 19.87 1.99 7.18
C ILE A 406 19.08 1.12 8.15
N LYS A 407 17.97 1.66 8.66
CA LYS A 407 17.02 0.97 9.52
C LYS A 407 16.07 0.10 8.70
N VAL A 408 15.73 -1.08 9.20
CA VAL A 408 14.75 -1.99 8.59
C VAL A 408 13.41 -1.87 9.30
N LEU A 409 12.33 -1.93 8.56
CA LEU A 409 10.96 -2.04 9.08
C LEU A 409 10.33 -3.30 8.52
N SER A 410 9.62 -4.04 9.38
CA SER A 410 8.84 -5.22 9.01
C SER A 410 7.36 -5.01 9.29
N LEU A 411 6.51 -5.46 8.37
CA LEU A 411 5.06 -5.34 8.47
C LEU A 411 4.44 -6.73 8.54
N PHE A 412 3.63 -6.97 9.57
CA PHE A 412 2.77 -8.13 9.72
C PHE A 412 1.35 -7.78 9.30
N PHE A 413 0.82 -8.50 8.32
CA PHE A 413 -0.62 -8.49 8.05
C PHE A 413 -1.28 -9.57 8.89
N ILE A 414 -2.19 -9.17 9.77
CA ILE A 414 -2.87 -10.09 10.67
C ILE A 414 -4.34 -10.27 10.29
N ASP A 415 -4.88 -11.42 10.63
CA ASP A 415 -6.25 -11.82 10.32
C ASP A 415 -7.29 -11.13 11.22
N GLU A 416 -6.96 -10.91 12.50
CA GLU A 416 -7.86 -10.33 13.49
C GLU A 416 -7.15 -9.31 14.40
N VAL A 417 -7.71 -8.12 14.51
CA VAL A 417 -7.19 -7.05 15.39
C VAL A 417 -7.18 -7.50 16.86
N SER A 418 -8.18 -8.28 17.29
CA SER A 418 -8.29 -8.80 18.64
C SER A 418 -7.12 -9.71 19.08
N LYS A 419 -6.40 -10.31 18.11
CA LYS A 419 -5.22 -11.13 18.38
C LYS A 419 -3.97 -10.31 18.70
N TYR A 420 -3.96 -9.03 18.35
CA TYR A 420 -2.87 -8.11 18.66
C TYR A 420 -3.26 -7.01 19.66
N ARG A 421 -4.52 -6.63 19.76
CA ARG A 421 -4.99 -5.55 20.66
C ARG A 421 -6.17 -6.05 21.50
N LEU A 422 -5.97 -6.14 22.81
CA LEU A 422 -6.97 -6.61 23.76
C LEU A 422 -7.15 -5.59 24.87
N TYR A 423 -8.41 -5.39 25.31
CA TYR A 423 -8.75 -4.50 26.42
C TYR A 423 -9.58 -5.24 27.45
N ASP A 424 -9.41 -4.90 28.73
CA ASP A 424 -10.29 -5.35 29.80
C ASP A 424 -11.63 -4.57 29.82
N GLU A 425 -12.52 -4.92 30.75
CA GLU A 425 -13.81 -4.26 30.95
C GLU A 425 -13.67 -2.76 31.30
N ASN A 426 -12.53 -2.38 31.88
CA ASN A 426 -12.18 -1.01 32.26
C ASN A 426 -11.41 -0.26 31.16
N LYS A 427 -11.30 -0.85 29.95
CA LYS A 427 -10.55 -0.32 28.80
C LYS A 427 -9.02 -0.21 28.99
N ASN A 428 -8.43 -0.91 29.95
CA ASN A 428 -6.99 -1.00 30.05
C ASN A 428 -6.46 -1.98 29.00
N SER A 429 -5.32 -1.66 28.40
CA SER A 429 -4.66 -2.54 27.42
C SER A 429 -4.15 -3.80 28.12
N LEU A 430 -4.56 -4.96 27.60
CA LEU A 430 -4.04 -6.27 27.99
C LEU A 430 -3.10 -6.79 26.91
N LYS A 431 -2.06 -7.53 27.32
CA LYS A 431 -1.20 -8.21 26.35
C LYS A 431 -1.98 -9.27 25.59
N SER A 432 -1.95 -9.13 24.28
CA SER A 432 -2.66 -10.04 23.37
C SER A 432 -1.81 -11.26 22.98
N GLN A 433 -2.45 -12.22 22.31
CA GLN A 433 -1.78 -13.43 21.87
C GLN A 433 -0.57 -13.16 20.97
N TYR A 434 -0.69 -12.27 19.97
CA TYR A 434 0.40 -12.00 19.04
C TYR A 434 1.51 -11.16 19.66
N GLU A 435 1.20 -10.24 20.58
CA GLU A 435 2.22 -9.51 21.33
C GLU A 435 3.07 -10.47 22.19
N LEU A 436 2.42 -11.38 22.92
CA LEU A 436 3.13 -12.38 23.74
C LEU A 436 4.03 -13.30 22.89
N ILE A 437 3.49 -13.83 21.78
CA ILE A 437 4.27 -14.67 20.86
C ILE A 437 5.44 -13.89 20.28
N PHE A 438 5.21 -12.65 19.85
CA PHE A 438 6.26 -11.81 19.27
C PHE A 438 7.37 -11.53 20.27
N GLU A 439 7.05 -11.09 21.49
CA GLU A 439 8.05 -10.76 22.51
C GLU A 439 8.88 -12.00 22.94
N GLU A 440 8.24 -13.17 23.03
CA GLU A 440 8.93 -14.43 23.33
C GLU A 440 9.89 -14.84 22.20
N GLU A 441 9.39 -14.87 20.96
CA GLU A 441 10.20 -15.30 19.82
C GLU A 441 11.28 -14.27 19.47
N TYR A 442 11.02 -12.97 19.67
CA TYR A 442 12.03 -11.94 19.48
C TYR A 442 13.26 -12.13 20.38
N LYS A 443 13.04 -12.40 21.67
CA LYS A 443 14.15 -12.66 22.62
C LYS A 443 14.94 -13.89 22.22
N LYS A 444 14.26 -15.00 21.85
CA LYS A 444 14.93 -16.24 21.44
C LYS A 444 15.77 -16.04 20.18
N VAL A 445 15.18 -15.44 19.14
CA VAL A 445 15.86 -15.22 17.86
C VAL A 445 17.02 -14.25 18.02
N LEU A 446 16.89 -13.22 18.87
CA LEU A 446 17.97 -12.29 19.15
C LEU A 446 19.19 -12.98 19.75
N GLU A 447 19.00 -13.92 20.66
CA GLU A 447 20.08 -14.73 21.22
C GLU A 447 20.70 -15.70 20.21
N GLU A 448 19.85 -16.34 19.39
CA GLU A 448 20.30 -17.28 18.34
C GLU A 448 21.14 -16.59 17.24
N GLU A 449 20.77 -15.38 16.86
CA GLU A 449 21.43 -14.60 15.79
C GLU A 449 22.65 -13.80 16.30
N ARG A 450 22.93 -13.82 17.60
CA ARG A 450 24.04 -13.08 18.22
C ARG A 450 25.38 -13.65 17.77
N THR A 451 26.20 -12.78 17.17
CA THR A 451 27.53 -13.11 16.71
C THR A 451 28.56 -12.10 17.22
N LEU A 452 29.83 -12.52 17.33
CA LEU A 452 30.92 -11.62 17.72
C LEU A 452 31.23 -10.55 16.68
N PHE A 453 30.84 -10.78 15.41
CA PHE A 453 31.10 -9.87 14.29
C PHE A 453 30.11 -8.68 14.19
N ASP A 454 28.99 -8.75 14.90
CA ASP A 454 27.93 -7.76 14.86
C ASP A 454 27.68 -7.11 16.24
N LYS A 455 28.75 -6.97 17.02
CA LYS A 455 28.70 -6.50 18.42
C LYS A 455 28.00 -5.14 18.55
N ASP A 456 28.34 -4.16 17.71
CA ASP A 456 27.81 -2.82 17.77
C ASP A 456 26.27 -2.81 17.54
N TYR A 457 25.77 -3.67 16.65
CA TYR A 457 24.35 -3.83 16.41
C TYR A 457 23.62 -4.39 17.64
N PHE A 458 24.17 -5.43 18.27
CA PHE A 458 23.55 -6.05 19.44
C PHE A 458 23.64 -5.14 20.67
N GLU A 459 24.71 -4.39 20.87
CA GLU A 459 24.79 -3.37 21.92
C GLU A 459 23.77 -2.25 21.75
N TYR A 460 23.44 -1.91 20.51
CA TYR A 460 22.38 -0.95 20.21
C TYR A 460 21.00 -1.55 20.50
N ILE A 461 20.70 -2.75 20.00
CA ILE A 461 19.39 -3.42 20.18
C ILE A 461 19.11 -3.72 21.65
N ASP A 462 20.09 -4.13 22.43
CA ASP A 462 19.95 -4.45 23.86
C ASP A 462 19.50 -3.24 24.71
N LYS A 463 19.67 -2.02 24.22
CA LYS A 463 19.18 -0.79 24.87
C LYS A 463 17.70 -0.55 24.64
N LEU A 464 17.09 -1.25 23.68
CA LEU A 464 15.70 -1.06 23.32
C LEU A 464 14.79 -1.97 24.16
N GLU A 465 13.71 -1.40 24.64
CA GLU A 465 12.66 -2.15 25.34
C GLU A 465 11.81 -2.92 24.34
N VAL A 466 11.67 -4.24 24.54
CA VAL A 466 10.99 -5.13 23.57
C VAL A 466 9.54 -4.70 23.30
N SER A 467 8.84 -4.21 24.33
CA SER A 467 7.46 -3.69 24.20
C SER A 467 7.34 -2.45 23.29
N LYS A 468 8.45 -1.73 23.04
CA LYS A 468 8.48 -0.54 22.19
C LYS A 468 8.94 -0.82 20.76
N ILE A 469 9.46 -2.04 20.50
CA ILE A 469 9.98 -2.42 19.18
C ILE A 469 8.85 -2.69 18.18
N HIS A 470 7.66 -3.03 18.66
CA HIS A 470 6.50 -3.31 17.82
C HIS A 470 5.32 -2.40 18.14
N LYS A 471 4.53 -2.05 17.11
CA LYS A 471 3.31 -1.25 17.23
C LYS A 471 2.20 -1.80 16.32
N GLY A 472 0.95 -1.68 16.77
CA GLY A 472 -0.22 -2.00 15.96
C GLY A 472 -0.72 -0.79 15.19
N TYR A 473 -1.00 -0.95 13.91
CA TYR A 473 -1.67 0.03 13.06
C TYR A 473 -2.95 -0.57 12.47
N PHE A 474 -4.11 -0.09 12.94
CA PHE A 474 -5.42 -0.58 12.50
C PHE A 474 -6.32 0.60 12.17
N SER A 475 -6.89 0.59 10.96
CA SER A 475 -7.69 1.72 10.47
C SER A 475 -9.07 1.86 11.10
N ILE A 476 -9.67 0.76 11.60
CA ILE A 476 -11.05 0.77 12.16
C ILE A 476 -11.22 -0.47 13.08
N ASP A 477 -11.90 -0.31 14.24
CA ASP A 477 -12.35 -1.44 15.05
C ASP A 477 -13.63 -2.10 14.46
N LYS A 478 -14.05 -3.25 15.01
CA LYS A 478 -15.29 -3.97 14.62
C LYS A 478 -16.56 -3.11 14.75
N LYS A 479 -16.52 -1.96 15.42
CA LYS A 479 -17.64 -1.02 15.61
C LYS A 479 -17.50 0.24 14.76
N GLY A 480 -16.51 0.31 13.83
CA GLY A 480 -16.34 1.44 12.93
C GLY A 480 -15.81 2.71 13.63
N LYS A 481 -15.28 2.61 14.84
CA LYS A 481 -14.63 3.74 15.52
C LYS A 481 -13.14 3.73 15.20
N PRO A 482 -12.54 4.87 14.83
CA PRO A 482 -11.10 4.98 14.78
C PRO A 482 -10.53 4.74 16.19
N LEU A 483 -9.75 3.68 16.34
CA LEU A 483 -9.20 3.24 17.63
C LEU A 483 -8.13 4.17 18.22
N GLU A 484 -7.83 5.28 17.56
CA GLU A 484 -6.75 6.20 17.94
C GLU A 484 -7.21 7.48 18.62
N LYS A 485 -8.46 7.57 19.08
CA LYS A 485 -8.92 8.76 19.81
C LYS A 485 -8.80 8.70 21.32
N GLU A 486 -8.17 7.70 21.88
CA GLU A 486 -8.00 7.58 23.34
C GLU A 486 -6.55 7.36 23.74
N SER A 487 -5.65 8.21 23.30
CA SER A 487 -4.44 8.48 24.06
C SER A 487 -4.56 9.83 24.77
N ASP A 488 -5.37 9.92 25.79
CA ASP A 488 -5.18 10.87 26.88
C ASP A 488 -4.00 10.44 27.78
N ILE A 489 -3.08 9.66 27.26
CA ILE A 489 -1.85 9.27 27.93
C ILE A 489 -0.69 9.80 27.11
N SER A 490 -0.22 10.96 27.52
CA SER A 490 1.15 11.49 27.38
C SER A 490 1.90 11.25 26.07
N ASN A 491 2.12 12.32 25.32
CA ASN A 491 3.29 12.58 24.44
C ASN A 491 3.75 11.50 23.42
N ASP A 492 3.06 10.38 23.28
CA ASP A 492 3.33 9.42 22.21
C ASP A 492 2.44 9.78 21.00
N VAL A 493 3.11 10.21 19.94
CA VAL A 493 2.50 10.33 18.61
C VAL A 493 1.85 8.98 18.30
N GLY A 494 0.54 8.97 18.11
CA GLY A 494 -0.18 7.72 17.83
C GLY A 494 0.45 6.95 16.67
N ALA A 495 0.34 5.64 16.66
CA ALA A 495 0.95 4.81 15.62
C ALA A 495 0.55 5.27 14.20
N TYR A 496 -0.68 5.79 14.04
CA TYR A 496 -1.14 6.40 12.80
C TYR A 496 -0.31 7.62 12.39
N ASP A 497 -0.13 8.57 13.30
CA ASP A 497 0.62 9.80 13.00
C ASP A 497 2.08 9.48 12.68
N LEU A 498 2.68 8.55 13.42
CA LEU A 498 4.05 8.11 13.18
C LEU A 498 4.21 7.44 11.80
N ILE A 499 3.31 6.53 11.43
CA ILE A 499 3.40 5.79 10.18
C ILE A 499 3.00 6.64 8.97
N MET A 500 1.99 7.49 9.12
CA MET A 500 1.41 8.22 7.99
C MET A 500 1.95 9.64 7.82
N LYS A 501 2.11 10.39 8.92
CA LYS A 501 2.53 11.78 8.86
C LYS A 501 4.02 11.98 9.14
N GLU A 502 4.59 11.15 10.01
CA GLU A 502 5.97 11.28 10.48
C GLU A 502 6.86 10.11 10.05
N LYS A 503 6.68 9.62 8.81
CA LYS A 503 7.48 8.51 8.24
C LYS A 503 9.00 8.68 8.41
N GLU A 504 9.48 9.91 8.41
CA GLU A 504 10.91 10.20 8.58
C GLU A 504 11.40 9.87 9.98
N LYS A 505 10.58 10.12 11.02
CA LYS A 505 10.90 9.71 12.40
C LYS A 505 10.94 8.19 12.53
N LEU A 506 10.03 7.47 11.85
CA LEU A 506 9.99 6.02 11.88
C LEU A 506 11.28 5.40 11.31
N LEU A 507 11.94 6.07 10.36
CA LEU A 507 13.20 5.66 9.77
C LEU A 507 14.42 6.06 10.60
N ASP A 508 14.26 6.91 11.62
CA ASP A 508 15.33 7.28 12.55
C ASP A 508 15.61 6.13 13.53
N PHE A 509 16.89 5.91 13.86
CA PHE A 509 17.31 4.92 14.85
C PHE A 509 16.90 5.28 16.28
N GLY A 510 16.62 6.57 16.56
CA GLY A 510 16.10 7.02 17.85
C GLY A 510 14.65 6.57 18.11
N GLU A 511 13.86 6.28 17.07
CA GLU A 511 12.55 5.67 17.22
C GLU A 511 12.70 4.14 17.33
N PRO A 512 12.24 3.49 18.43
CA PRO A 512 12.47 2.07 18.66
C PRO A 512 11.65 1.16 17.74
N THR A 513 10.54 1.59 17.18
CA THR A 513 9.64 0.77 16.36
C THR A 513 10.33 0.19 15.15
N ARG A 514 10.24 -1.14 14.98
CA ARG A 514 10.77 -1.93 13.86
C ARG A 514 9.75 -2.83 13.23
N PHE A 515 8.77 -3.26 14.00
CA PHE A 515 7.72 -4.16 13.55
C PHE A 515 6.35 -3.48 13.68
N ILE A 516 5.56 -3.60 12.63
CA ILE A 516 4.23 -3.00 12.55
C ILE A 516 3.24 -4.13 12.28
N PHE A 517 2.20 -4.22 13.10
CA PHE A 517 1.08 -5.15 12.91
C PHE A 517 -0.11 -4.38 12.34
N SER A 518 -0.68 -4.86 11.20
CA SER A 518 -1.77 -4.19 10.49
C SER A 518 -2.86 -5.17 10.04
#